data_d45bd398ad3b28d8ea026635c247af31
#
_entry.id   d45bd398ad3b28d8ea026635c247af31
#
_cell.length_a   1.000
_cell.length_b   1.000
_cell.length_c   1.000
_cell.angle_alpha   90.00
_cell.angle_beta   90.00
_cell.angle_gamma   90.00
#
_symmetry.space_group_name_H-M   'P 1'
#
loop_
_entity.id
_entity.type
_entity.pdbx_description
1 polymer ?
#
loop_
_entity_poly.entity_id
_entity_poly.type
_entity_poly.pdbx_seq_one_letter_code
_entity_poly.pdbx_strand_id
1 'polypeptide(L)'
;MRTLVVDASVAVKWLVLEDMSDVAKELYGTGDHLVAPRLITTEIANALARKTMQGMLTRDEAKYHFSSLPQFLPDLMDVDELIEPAFENACTLRHPIYDLLYLEAARKVDAQLVTADRRFAAKIAGTDLARHVTLLSDWRPE
;
A
#
# COMPACT_ATOMS: atom_id res chain seq x y z
N MET A 1 6.96 4.71 -18.51
CA MET A 1 6.30 3.92 -17.46
C MET A 1 7.24 3.73 -16.28
N ARG A 2 6.82 4.09 -15.11
CA ARG A 2 7.59 3.88 -13.87
C ARG A 2 6.95 2.75 -13.08
N THR A 3 7.70 2.23 -12.12
CA THR A 3 7.19 1.26 -11.15
C THR A 3 6.86 1.99 -9.85
N LEU A 4 5.71 1.71 -9.27
CA LEU A 4 5.27 2.25 -7.99
C LEU A 4 4.88 1.09 -7.09
N VAL A 5 5.29 1.17 -5.83
CA VAL A 5 4.78 0.26 -4.80
C VAL A 5 3.62 0.94 -4.12
N VAL A 6 2.51 0.22 -3.95
CA VAL A 6 1.34 0.75 -3.25
C VAL A 6 1.10 -0.05 -1.98
N ASP A 7 0.68 0.62 -0.93
CA ASP A 7 0.29 -0.09 0.29
C ASP A 7 -1.22 -0.30 0.36
N ALA A 8 -1.65 -1.02 1.39
CA ALA A 8 -3.06 -1.36 1.56
C ALA A 8 -3.95 -0.12 1.73
N SER A 9 -3.41 0.97 2.31
CA SER A 9 -4.18 2.20 2.51
C SER A 9 -4.60 2.85 1.19
N VAL A 10 -3.81 2.62 0.12
CA VAL A 10 -4.14 3.09 -1.23
C VAL A 10 -5.01 2.08 -1.96
N ALA A 11 -4.60 0.81 -1.94
CA ALA A 11 -5.29 -0.24 -2.70
C ALA A 11 -6.74 -0.45 -2.26
N VAL A 12 -7.05 -0.31 -0.98
CA VAL A 12 -8.42 -0.43 -0.49
C VAL A 12 -9.34 0.60 -1.13
N LYS A 13 -8.81 1.76 -1.52
CA LYS A 13 -9.57 2.83 -2.15
C LYS A 13 -10.00 2.50 -3.58
N TRP A 14 -9.36 1.53 -4.22
CA TRP A 14 -9.80 1.02 -5.52
C TRP A 14 -11.03 0.14 -5.38
N LEU A 15 -11.16 -0.54 -4.24
CA LEU A 15 -12.19 -1.56 -4.02
C LEU A 15 -13.42 -0.99 -3.33
N VAL A 16 -13.23 0.02 -2.48
CA VAL A 16 -14.32 0.62 -1.69
C VAL A 16 -14.20 2.13 -1.80
N LEU A 17 -15.34 2.78 -2.01
CA LEU A 17 -15.37 4.24 -2.10
C LEU A 17 -15.13 4.85 -0.72
N GLU A 18 -14.09 5.64 -0.62
CA GLU A 18 -13.74 6.40 0.59
C GLU A 18 -12.95 7.64 0.20
N ASP A 19 -12.46 8.39 1.17
CA ASP A 19 -11.70 9.61 0.93
C ASP A 19 -10.52 9.33 0.00
N MET A 20 -10.32 10.18 -1.02
CA MET A 20 -9.26 10.11 -2.02
C MET A 20 -9.31 8.88 -2.95
N SER A 21 -10.45 8.19 -3.02
CA SER A 21 -10.62 7.09 -3.97
C SER A 21 -10.45 7.54 -5.42
N ASP A 22 -10.85 8.77 -5.74
CA ASP A 22 -10.65 9.35 -7.07
C ASP A 22 -9.18 9.45 -7.45
N VAL A 23 -8.33 9.93 -6.54
CA VAL A 23 -6.88 10.03 -6.76
C VAL A 23 -6.24 8.64 -6.85
N ALA A 24 -6.66 7.72 -5.98
CA ALA A 24 -6.17 6.35 -6.01
C ALA A 24 -6.48 5.67 -7.36
N LYS A 25 -7.66 5.93 -7.92
CA LYS A 25 -8.04 5.40 -9.23
C LYS A 25 -7.24 6.02 -10.37
N GLU A 26 -6.89 7.29 -10.28
CA GLU A 26 -5.99 7.91 -11.24
C GLU A 26 -4.64 7.19 -11.28
N LEU A 27 -4.13 6.82 -10.12
CA LEU A 27 -2.86 6.10 -10.00
C LEU A 27 -2.90 4.79 -10.79
N TYR A 28 -4.00 4.06 -10.71
CA TYR A 28 -4.20 2.84 -11.49
C TYR A 28 -4.27 3.11 -12.99
N GLY A 29 -4.82 4.25 -13.38
CA GLY A 29 -5.11 4.58 -14.79
C GLY A 29 -3.94 5.15 -15.60
N THR A 30 -2.76 5.36 -15.01
CA THR A 30 -1.65 6.07 -15.67
C THR A 30 -0.76 5.19 -16.54
N GLY A 31 -0.92 3.87 -16.47
CA GLY A 31 -0.04 2.93 -17.16
C GLY A 31 1.24 2.63 -16.40
N ASP A 32 1.43 3.16 -15.22
CA ASP A 32 2.54 2.79 -14.35
C ASP A 32 2.42 1.33 -13.91
N HIS A 33 3.56 0.68 -13.68
CA HIS A 33 3.59 -0.68 -13.18
C HIS A 33 3.42 -0.65 -11.66
N LEU A 34 2.28 -1.11 -11.18
CA LEU A 34 1.95 -1.13 -9.76
C LEU A 34 2.30 -2.49 -9.17
N VAL A 35 3.05 -2.48 -8.09
CA VAL A 35 3.46 -3.70 -7.38
C VAL A 35 3.23 -3.53 -5.89
N ALA A 36 3.21 -4.63 -5.17
CA ALA A 36 3.09 -4.62 -3.71
C ALA A 36 3.67 -5.91 -3.14
N PRO A 37 4.12 -5.90 -1.88
CA PRO A 37 4.45 -7.15 -1.20
C PRO A 37 3.19 -8.00 -1.02
N ARG A 38 3.36 -9.30 -1.01
CA ARG A 38 2.26 -10.28 -0.90
C ARG A 38 1.41 -10.08 0.35
N LEU A 39 1.98 -9.49 1.38
CA LEU A 39 1.29 -9.05 2.59
C LEU A 39 0.00 -8.25 2.29
N ILE A 40 -0.04 -7.52 1.19
CA ILE A 40 -1.18 -6.66 0.86
C ILE A 40 -2.49 -7.45 0.78
N THR A 41 -2.43 -8.68 0.30
CA THR A 41 -3.62 -9.53 0.19
C THR A 41 -4.28 -9.71 1.56
N THR A 42 -3.48 -10.03 2.58
CA THR A 42 -3.98 -10.21 3.95
C THR A 42 -4.48 -8.88 4.54
N GLU A 43 -3.77 -7.79 4.30
CA GLU A 43 -4.17 -6.50 4.85
C GLU A 43 -5.46 -5.98 4.21
N ILE A 44 -5.63 -6.18 2.90
CA ILE A 44 -6.89 -5.81 2.22
C ILE A 44 -8.05 -6.69 2.75
N ALA A 45 -7.82 -7.99 2.89
CA ALA A 45 -8.85 -8.88 3.46
C ALA A 45 -9.27 -8.40 4.86
N ASN A 46 -8.30 -8.01 5.68
CA ASN A 46 -8.59 -7.48 7.01
C ASN A 46 -9.36 -6.15 6.96
N ALA A 47 -9.00 -5.26 6.05
CA ALA A 47 -9.72 -3.99 5.88
C ALA A 47 -11.18 -4.21 5.47
N LEU A 48 -11.42 -5.13 4.54
CA LEU A 48 -12.76 -5.46 4.09
C LEU A 48 -13.58 -6.17 5.19
N ALA A 49 -12.93 -7.06 5.96
CA ALA A 49 -13.57 -7.71 7.10
C ALA A 49 -14.02 -6.69 8.14
N ARG A 50 -13.16 -5.70 8.42
CA ARG A 50 -13.47 -4.64 9.37
C ARG A 50 -14.67 -3.81 8.91
N LYS A 51 -14.73 -3.45 7.61
CA LYS A 51 -15.87 -2.71 7.05
C LYS A 51 -17.16 -3.53 7.13
N THR A 52 -17.06 -4.84 6.93
CA THR A 52 -18.21 -5.75 7.07
C THR A 52 -18.70 -5.79 8.50
N MET A 53 -17.80 -5.89 9.48
CA MET A 53 -18.15 -5.88 10.90
C MET A 53 -18.77 -4.54 11.33
N GLN A 54 -18.41 -3.45 10.67
CA GLN A 54 -18.99 -2.12 10.93
C GLN A 54 -20.32 -1.90 10.22
N GLY A 55 -20.80 -2.87 9.43
CA GLY A 55 -22.05 -2.76 8.70
C GLY A 55 -21.98 -1.93 7.43
N MET A 56 -20.77 -1.59 6.97
CA MET A 56 -20.58 -0.78 5.76
C MET A 56 -20.67 -1.62 4.49
N LEU A 57 -20.42 -2.90 4.58
CA LEU A 57 -20.47 -3.86 3.48
C LEU A 57 -21.16 -5.14 3.96
N THR A 58 -21.83 -5.83 3.03
CA THR A 58 -22.24 -7.21 3.27
C THR A 58 -21.04 -8.13 3.02
N ARG A 59 -21.13 -9.37 3.49
CA ARG A 59 -20.08 -10.38 3.23
C ARG A 59 -19.90 -10.61 1.74
N ASP A 60 -20.98 -10.68 0.99
CA ASP A 60 -20.93 -10.92 -0.45
C ASP A 60 -20.30 -9.75 -1.21
N GLU A 61 -20.61 -8.52 -0.80
CA GLU A 61 -19.97 -7.34 -1.36
C GLU A 61 -18.47 -7.35 -1.07
N ALA A 62 -18.07 -7.65 0.16
CA ALA A 62 -16.66 -7.71 0.55
C ALA A 62 -15.90 -8.78 -0.26
N LYS A 63 -16.50 -9.97 -0.42
CA LYS A 63 -15.90 -11.04 -1.23
C LYS A 63 -15.73 -10.64 -2.69
N TYR A 64 -16.74 -9.98 -3.25
CA TYR A 64 -16.66 -9.49 -4.62
C TYR A 64 -15.53 -8.48 -4.80
N HIS A 65 -15.47 -7.50 -3.93
CA HIS A 65 -14.40 -6.50 -3.98
C HIS A 65 -13.01 -7.14 -3.84
N PHE A 66 -12.87 -8.06 -2.89
CA PHE A 66 -11.61 -8.77 -2.69
C PHE A 66 -11.17 -9.53 -3.94
N SER A 67 -12.13 -10.16 -4.64
CA SER A 67 -11.83 -10.94 -5.85
C SER A 67 -11.30 -10.09 -6.99
N SER A 68 -11.49 -8.76 -6.94
CA SER A 68 -11.03 -7.84 -7.96
C SER A 68 -9.56 -7.43 -7.78
N LEU A 69 -8.97 -7.69 -6.61
CA LEU A 69 -7.62 -7.21 -6.30
C LEU A 69 -6.55 -7.66 -7.30
N PRO A 70 -6.52 -8.92 -7.78
CA PRO A 70 -5.51 -9.33 -8.76
C PRO A 70 -5.54 -8.58 -10.09
N GLN A 71 -6.68 -7.97 -10.45
CA GLN A 71 -6.79 -7.15 -11.65
C GLN A 71 -5.97 -5.86 -11.53
N PHE A 72 -5.90 -5.32 -10.31
CA PHE A 72 -5.15 -4.09 -10.02
C PHE A 72 -3.69 -4.39 -9.74
N LEU A 73 -3.39 -5.51 -9.09
CA LEU A 73 -2.05 -5.90 -8.65
C LEU A 73 -1.76 -7.34 -9.08
N PRO A 74 -1.45 -7.54 -10.37
CA PRO A 74 -1.13 -8.89 -10.85
C PRO A 74 0.21 -9.41 -10.35
N ASP A 75 1.13 -8.50 -9.99
CA ASP A 75 2.49 -8.85 -9.57
C ASP A 75 2.67 -8.52 -8.10
N LEU A 76 2.88 -9.55 -7.28
CA LEU A 76 3.14 -9.42 -5.86
C LEU A 76 4.56 -9.88 -5.55
N MET A 77 5.23 -9.18 -4.64
CA MET A 77 6.59 -9.48 -4.22
C MET A 77 6.58 -10.37 -2.98
N ASP A 78 7.48 -11.35 -2.94
CA ASP A 78 7.67 -12.14 -1.72
C ASP A 78 8.25 -11.26 -0.62
N VAL A 79 7.85 -11.54 0.63
CA VAL A 79 8.30 -10.74 1.78
C VAL A 79 9.59 -11.26 2.40
N ASP A 80 10.00 -12.49 2.13
CA ASP A 80 11.09 -13.15 2.84
C ASP A 80 12.38 -12.33 2.84
N GLU A 81 12.76 -11.78 1.70
CA GLU A 81 13.98 -10.95 1.58
C GLU A 81 13.80 -9.56 2.17
N LEU A 82 12.57 -9.13 2.42
CA LEU A 82 12.27 -7.81 2.94
C LEU A 82 12.27 -7.76 4.47
N ILE A 83 12.13 -8.92 5.11
CA ILE A 83 11.90 -8.98 6.57
C ILE A 83 13.09 -8.46 7.35
N GLU A 84 14.31 -8.89 7.03
CA GLU A 84 15.48 -8.48 7.81
C GLU A 84 15.72 -6.96 7.78
N PRO A 85 15.79 -6.31 6.60
CA PRO A 85 15.95 -4.85 6.59
C PRO A 85 14.74 -4.11 7.19
N ALA A 86 13.52 -4.63 7.01
CA ALA A 86 12.34 -4.04 7.64
C ALA A 86 12.39 -4.16 9.16
N PHE A 87 12.87 -5.28 9.68
CA PHE A 87 13.07 -5.49 11.11
C PHE A 87 14.07 -4.47 11.69
N GLU A 88 15.20 -4.28 11.03
CA GLU A 88 16.20 -3.32 11.48
C GLU A 88 15.60 -1.90 11.57
N ASN A 89 14.89 -1.49 10.55
CA ASN A 89 14.23 -0.18 10.54
C ASN A 89 13.10 -0.09 11.57
N ALA A 90 12.36 -1.17 11.79
CA ALA A 90 11.31 -1.21 12.81
C ALA A 90 11.89 -0.96 14.20
N CYS A 91 13.02 -1.58 14.50
CA CYS A 91 13.71 -1.39 15.79
C CYS A 91 14.21 0.04 15.93
N THR A 92 14.84 0.58 14.91
CA THR A 92 15.39 1.94 14.93
C THR A 92 14.31 2.99 15.08
N LEU A 93 13.21 2.83 14.35
CA LEU A 93 12.11 3.81 14.32
C LEU A 93 11.06 3.55 15.41
N ARG A 94 11.13 2.43 16.10
CA ARG A 94 10.10 1.99 17.06
C ARG A 94 8.71 1.99 16.41
N HIS A 95 8.61 1.32 15.26
CA HIS A 95 7.41 1.30 14.44
C HIS A 95 7.09 -0.14 14.06
N PRO A 96 5.81 -0.52 13.96
CA PRO A 96 5.44 -1.86 13.49
C PRO A 96 6.04 -2.17 12.13
N ILE A 97 6.39 -3.43 11.92
CA ILE A 97 7.15 -3.86 10.74
C ILE A 97 6.37 -3.74 9.43
N TYR A 98 5.03 -3.73 9.48
CA TYR A 98 4.20 -3.86 8.28
C TYR A 98 4.44 -2.75 7.26
N ASP A 99 4.40 -1.48 7.69
CA ASP A 99 4.68 -0.34 6.81
C ASP A 99 6.09 -0.40 6.24
N LEU A 100 7.03 -0.92 7.03
CA LEU A 100 8.42 -1.01 6.63
C LEU A 100 8.66 -2.13 5.61
N LEU A 101 7.80 -3.14 5.56
CA LEU A 101 7.85 -4.14 4.50
C LEU A 101 7.51 -3.51 3.14
N TYR A 102 6.50 -2.63 3.10
CA TYR A 102 6.19 -1.89 1.87
C TYR A 102 7.35 -0.98 1.47
N LEU A 103 7.95 -0.31 2.44
CA LEU A 103 9.08 0.58 2.18
C LEU A 103 10.28 -0.20 1.63
N GLU A 104 10.58 -1.35 2.21
CA GLU A 104 11.68 -2.18 1.71
C GLU A 104 11.38 -2.75 0.33
N ALA A 105 10.13 -3.05 0.02
CA ALA A 105 9.72 -3.43 -1.32
C ALA A 105 10.06 -2.32 -2.32
N ALA A 106 9.75 -1.07 -1.97
CA ALA A 106 10.05 0.08 -2.82
C ALA A 106 11.55 0.26 -3.02
N ARG A 107 12.33 0.14 -1.94
CA ARG A 107 13.78 0.26 -2.01
C ARG A 107 14.40 -0.83 -2.88
N LYS A 108 13.89 -2.05 -2.79
CA LYS A 108 14.42 -3.19 -3.57
C LYS A 108 14.27 -2.99 -5.06
N VAL A 109 13.18 -2.38 -5.52
CA VAL A 109 12.94 -2.15 -6.95
C VAL A 109 13.22 -0.71 -7.37
N ASP A 110 13.84 0.08 -6.49
CA ASP A 110 14.18 1.49 -6.72
C ASP A 110 12.96 2.29 -7.18
N ALA A 111 11.86 2.16 -6.44
CA ALA A 111 10.59 2.80 -6.73
C ALA A 111 10.13 3.66 -5.57
N GLN A 112 9.09 4.45 -5.79
CA GLN A 112 8.40 5.16 -4.73
C GLN A 112 7.30 4.29 -4.13
N LEU A 113 7.17 4.33 -2.83
CA LEU A 113 6.01 3.80 -2.12
C LEU A 113 4.95 4.90 -2.07
N VAL A 114 3.77 4.63 -2.61
CA VAL A 114 2.63 5.55 -2.50
C VAL A 114 1.75 5.07 -1.35
N THR A 115 1.55 5.93 -0.39
CA THR A 115 0.77 5.62 0.83
C THR A 115 -0.19 6.74 1.16
N ALA A 116 -1.31 6.41 1.75
CA ALA A 116 -2.24 7.39 2.31
C ALA A 116 -2.03 7.58 3.82
N ASP A 117 -1.08 6.86 4.42
CA ASP A 117 -0.83 6.89 5.86
C ASP A 117 0.07 8.07 6.22
N ARG A 118 -0.56 9.16 6.67
CA ARG A 118 0.15 10.39 7.08
C ARG A 118 1.00 10.18 8.33
N ARG A 119 0.58 9.28 9.22
CA ARG A 119 1.32 9.02 10.46
C ARG A 119 2.64 8.32 10.16
N PHE A 120 2.61 7.36 9.24
CA PHE A 120 3.84 6.69 8.80
C PHE A 120 4.77 7.69 8.09
N ALA A 121 4.25 8.48 7.16
CA ALA A 121 5.05 9.49 6.46
C ALA A 121 5.71 10.46 7.44
N ALA A 122 4.97 10.90 8.45
CA ALA A 122 5.50 11.78 9.50
C ALA A 122 6.60 11.08 10.33
N LYS A 123 6.43 9.79 10.59
CA LYS A 123 7.39 9.00 11.39
C LYS A 123 8.76 8.93 10.74
N ILE A 124 8.81 8.81 9.43
CA ILE A 124 10.08 8.70 8.69
C ILE A 124 10.60 10.04 8.15
N ALA A 125 9.82 11.12 8.31
CA ALA A 125 10.24 12.45 7.88
C ALA A 125 11.58 12.82 8.56
N GLY A 126 12.49 13.40 7.77
CA GLY A 126 13.82 13.75 8.26
C GLY A 126 14.83 12.60 8.28
N THR A 127 14.43 11.40 7.90
CA THR A 127 15.34 10.27 7.71
C THR A 127 15.59 10.04 6.21
N ASP A 128 16.62 9.24 5.89
CA ASP A 128 16.93 8.88 4.51
C ASP A 128 15.79 8.07 3.85
N LEU A 129 14.94 7.44 4.66
CA LEU A 129 13.84 6.62 4.17
C LEU A 129 12.75 7.47 3.50
N ALA A 130 12.61 8.74 3.91
CA ALA A 130 11.56 9.63 3.40
C ALA A 130 11.62 9.80 1.88
N ARG A 131 12.79 9.73 1.28
CA ARG A 131 12.96 9.89 -0.17
C ARG A 131 12.27 8.79 -0.99
N HIS A 132 11.93 7.67 -0.35
CA HIS A 132 11.28 6.54 -1.02
C HIS A 132 9.76 6.56 -0.87
N VAL A 133 9.20 7.58 -0.23
CA VAL A 133 7.77 7.61 0.11
C VAL A 133 7.11 8.86 -0.47
N THR A 134 5.97 8.65 -1.11
CA THR A 134 5.09 9.72 -1.61
C THR A 134 3.71 9.53 -1.00
N LEU A 135 3.20 10.56 -0.33
CA LEU A 135 1.81 10.53 0.12
C LEU A 135 0.88 10.56 -1.09
N LEU A 136 -0.24 9.84 -1.01
CA LEU A 136 -1.24 9.85 -2.06
C LEU A 136 -1.70 11.28 -2.40
N SER A 137 -1.82 12.13 -1.38
CA SER A 137 -2.19 13.54 -1.58
C SER A 137 -1.16 14.35 -2.36
N ASP A 138 0.10 13.91 -2.36
CA ASP A 138 1.20 14.58 -3.07
C ASP A 138 1.51 13.94 -4.41
N TRP A 139 0.98 12.75 -4.65
CA TRP A 139 1.23 12.03 -5.89
C TRP A 139 0.60 12.75 -7.09
N ARG A 140 1.34 12.76 -8.20
CA ARG A 140 0.87 13.30 -9.49
C ARG A 140 1.27 12.35 -10.61
N PRO A 141 0.45 12.24 -11.67
CA PRO A 141 0.86 11.49 -12.86
C PRO A 141 2.08 12.15 -13.51
N GLU A 142 2.84 11.34 -14.20
CA GLU A 142 3.98 11.84 -15.01
C GLU A 142 3.53 12.68 -16.19
#